data_c839cb2d46219230219881d5fc67ffed
#
_entry.id   c839cb2d46219230219881d5fc67ffed
#
_cell.length_a   1.000
_cell.length_b   1.000
_cell.length_c   1.000
_cell.angle_alpha   90.00
_cell.angle_beta   90.00
_cell.angle_gamma   90.00
#
_symmetry.space_group_name_H-M   'P 1'
#
loop_
_entity.id
_entity.type
_entity.pdbx_description
1 polymer ?
#
loop_
_entity_poly.entity_id
_entity_poly.type
_entity_poly.pdbx_seq_one_letter_code
_entity_poly.pdbx_strand_id
1 'polypeptide(L)'
;MLRWHITSRSNLADALYRYDALGRIHAYNLRAIDRPAATRKGRAARRARAAGDDIGEFVQLGPLGTALVPGRLPRALLIDEIDKSDLDLPSDLLDVLERGRFEIPELARHSRRHVTVRTVDPGVRHEVKEGLVVCEEFPVIVLTSNGERDFPAPFLRRCVRFDMPALTVPTLTSIVEAHLEKVEEDTTHTLVSAFVDRLNRGENLAVDQLLSAVHLLRGNRVQDEEQRTRLQELLLQGLGRG
;
A
#
# COMPACT_ATOMS: atom_id res chain seq x y z
N MET A 1 -10.83 -2.78 2.30
CA MET A 1 -10.04 -2.03 1.29
C MET A 1 -8.60 -2.51 1.38
N LEU A 2 -8.02 -2.90 0.26
CA LEU A 2 -6.60 -3.28 0.15
C LEU A 2 -5.77 -2.03 -0.08
N ARG A 3 -4.51 -2.03 0.36
CA ARG A 3 -3.59 -0.91 0.16
C ARG A 3 -2.22 -1.42 -0.32
N TRP A 4 -1.70 -0.77 -1.33
CA TRP A 4 -0.35 -0.95 -1.82
C TRP A 4 0.35 0.40 -1.85
N HIS A 5 1.23 0.63 -0.87
CA HIS A 5 2.05 1.81 -0.80
C HIS A 5 3.29 1.62 -1.69
N ILE A 6 3.49 2.53 -2.62
CA ILE A 6 4.57 2.47 -3.60
C ILE A 6 5.84 3.12 -3.03
N THR A 7 6.95 2.49 -3.31
CA THR A 7 8.29 3.00 -3.06
C THR A 7 9.16 2.78 -4.30
N SER A 8 10.34 3.36 -4.37
CA SER A 8 11.29 3.13 -5.46
C SER A 8 11.73 1.66 -5.64
N ARG A 9 11.41 0.78 -4.68
CA ARG A 9 11.71 -0.66 -4.73
C ARG A 9 10.47 -1.51 -5.04
N SER A 10 9.31 -0.89 -5.17
CA SER A 10 8.08 -1.61 -5.44
C SER A 10 8.11 -2.16 -6.86
N ASN A 11 7.73 -3.41 -7.00
CA ASN A 11 7.61 -4.09 -8.29
C ASN A 11 6.27 -4.81 -8.41
N LEU A 12 5.86 -5.09 -9.64
CA LEU A 12 4.59 -5.74 -9.92
C LEU A 12 4.53 -7.15 -9.35
N ALA A 13 5.64 -7.90 -9.40
CA ALA A 13 5.66 -9.29 -8.93
C ALA A 13 5.29 -9.39 -7.45
N ASP A 14 5.87 -8.53 -6.59
CA ASP A 14 5.54 -8.49 -5.16
C ASP A 14 4.10 -8.06 -4.87
N ALA A 15 3.53 -7.22 -5.74
CA ALA A 15 2.12 -6.83 -5.63
C ALA A 15 1.17 -7.96 -6.00
N LEU A 16 1.57 -8.85 -6.90
CA LEU A 16 0.79 -10.01 -7.31
C LEU A 16 0.91 -11.15 -6.31
N TYR A 17 2.12 -11.60 -6.01
CA TYR A 17 2.36 -12.65 -5.02
C TYR A 17 3.82 -12.68 -4.56
N ARG A 18 4.04 -13.37 -3.44
CA ARG A 18 5.38 -13.69 -2.91
C ARG A 18 5.49 -15.18 -2.65
N TYR A 19 6.63 -15.75 -3.03
CA TYR A 19 6.96 -17.13 -2.75
C TYR A 19 8.16 -17.23 -1.82
N ASP A 20 7.95 -17.84 -0.65
CA ASP A 20 8.99 -18.10 0.34
C ASP A 20 9.71 -19.43 0.05
N ALA A 21 10.62 -19.41 -0.92
CA ALA A 21 11.41 -20.56 -1.30
C ALA A 21 12.32 -21.05 -0.16
N LEU A 22 12.92 -20.11 0.60
CA LEU A 22 13.83 -20.44 1.71
C LEU A 22 13.06 -21.09 2.86
N GLY A 23 11.93 -20.53 3.25
CA GLY A 23 11.07 -21.11 4.28
C GLY A 23 10.60 -22.51 3.89
N ARG A 24 10.30 -22.74 2.62
CA ARG A 24 9.93 -24.08 2.11
C ARG A 24 11.08 -25.07 2.24
N ILE A 25 12.32 -24.71 1.82
CA ILE A 25 13.50 -25.57 1.95
C ILE A 25 13.77 -25.87 3.42
N HIS A 26 13.70 -24.85 4.29
CA HIS A 26 13.90 -25.01 5.72
C HIS A 26 12.89 -25.96 6.36
N ALA A 27 11.61 -25.77 6.06
CA ALA A 27 10.53 -26.63 6.53
C ALA A 27 10.71 -28.09 6.04
N TYR A 28 11.19 -28.29 4.80
CA TYR A 28 11.50 -29.60 4.26
C TYR A 28 12.65 -30.27 5.04
N ASN A 29 13.72 -29.54 5.32
CA ASN A 29 14.90 -30.04 6.06
C ASN A 29 14.55 -30.41 7.49
N LEU A 30 13.82 -29.57 8.23
CA LEU A 30 13.36 -29.87 9.58
C LEU A 30 12.54 -31.16 9.63
N ARG A 31 11.60 -31.33 8.71
CA ARG A 31 10.77 -32.54 8.62
C ARG A 31 11.57 -33.79 8.23
N ALA A 32 12.70 -33.62 7.53
CA ALA A 32 13.59 -34.73 7.21
C ALA A 32 14.36 -35.23 8.45
N ILE A 33 14.70 -34.32 9.36
CA ILE A 33 15.42 -34.61 10.62
C ILE A 33 14.47 -35.32 11.61
N ASP A 34 13.24 -34.86 11.77
CA ASP A 34 12.26 -35.38 12.71
C ASP A 34 11.64 -36.75 12.32
N ARG A 35 12.04 -37.31 11.19
CA ARG A 35 11.49 -38.61 10.73
C ARG A 35 12.23 -39.79 11.34
N PRO A 36 11.54 -40.63 12.19
CA PRO A 36 12.12 -41.90 12.62
C PRO A 36 12.37 -42.82 11.42
N ALA A 37 13.49 -43.55 11.46
CA ALA A 37 13.96 -44.42 10.36
C ALA A 37 12.92 -45.49 9.95
N ALA A 38 11.97 -45.82 10.80
CA ALA A 38 10.95 -46.89 10.59
C ALA A 38 9.83 -46.47 9.59
N THR A 39 9.66 -45.20 9.23
CA THR A 39 8.54 -44.74 8.39
C THR A 39 8.90 -44.56 6.91
N ARG A 40 10.03 -45.09 6.46
CA ARG A 40 10.53 -44.90 5.08
C ARG A 40 9.79 -45.63 3.97
N LYS A 41 8.93 -46.61 4.28
CA LYS A 41 8.18 -47.38 3.25
C LYS A 41 6.71 -47.53 3.63
N GLY A 42 5.79 -47.13 2.76
CA GLY A 42 4.36 -47.41 2.86
C GLY A 42 3.42 -46.24 2.50
N ARG A 43 2.12 -46.54 2.42
CA ARG A 43 1.04 -45.59 2.09
C ARG A 43 0.96 -44.40 3.07
N ALA A 44 1.31 -44.65 4.33
CA ALA A 44 1.39 -43.60 5.38
C ALA A 44 2.55 -42.60 5.11
N ALA A 45 3.70 -43.10 4.66
CA ALA A 45 4.84 -42.24 4.28
C ALA A 45 4.53 -41.38 3.04
N ARG A 46 3.74 -41.93 2.10
CA ARG A 46 3.29 -41.23 0.90
C ARG A 46 2.25 -40.13 1.26
N ARG A 47 1.32 -40.40 2.19
CA ARG A 47 0.38 -39.42 2.75
C ARG A 47 1.11 -38.34 3.55
N ALA A 48 2.09 -38.69 4.38
CA ALA A 48 2.90 -37.74 5.14
C ALA A 48 3.79 -36.86 4.24
N ARG A 49 4.29 -37.39 3.11
CA ARG A 49 4.95 -36.60 2.06
C ARG A 49 3.99 -35.64 1.39
N ALA A 50 2.79 -36.11 1.05
CA ALA A 50 1.75 -35.30 0.42
C ALA A 50 1.22 -34.20 1.35
N ALA A 51 1.08 -34.48 2.64
CA ALA A 51 0.69 -33.47 3.65
C ALA A 51 1.84 -32.50 3.99
N GLY A 52 3.09 -32.91 3.74
CA GLY A 52 4.29 -32.13 4.02
C GLY A 52 4.74 -31.18 2.90
N ASP A 53 4.19 -31.36 1.70
CA ASP A 53 4.52 -30.54 0.53
C ASP A 53 3.35 -29.61 0.17
N ASP A 54 2.87 -28.88 1.18
CA ASP A 54 1.86 -27.87 0.92
C ASP A 54 2.53 -26.56 0.50
N ILE A 55 2.85 -26.48 -0.79
CA ILE A 55 3.47 -25.30 -1.41
C ILE A 55 2.66 -24.03 -1.14
N GLY A 56 1.35 -24.14 -0.97
CA GLY A 56 0.46 -23.02 -0.71
C GLY A 56 0.76 -22.28 0.60
N GLU A 57 1.35 -22.96 1.59
CA GLU A 57 1.78 -22.30 2.84
C GLU A 57 2.93 -21.30 2.62
N PHE A 58 3.68 -21.47 1.53
CA PHE A 58 4.83 -20.64 1.18
C PHE A 58 4.51 -19.62 0.07
N VAL A 59 3.25 -19.58 -0.38
CA VAL A 59 2.77 -18.60 -1.35
C VAL A 59 1.78 -17.67 -0.65
N GLN A 60 2.00 -16.38 -0.81
CA GLN A 60 1.09 -15.34 -0.33
C GLN A 60 0.79 -14.38 -1.47
N LEU A 61 -0.49 -14.17 -1.76
CA LEU A 61 -0.90 -13.13 -2.70
C LEU A 61 -0.57 -11.76 -2.13
N GLY A 62 -0.04 -10.88 -2.97
CA GLY A 62 0.15 -9.47 -2.66
C GLY A 62 -1.17 -8.68 -2.72
N PRO A 63 -1.13 -7.36 -2.51
CA PRO A 63 -2.33 -6.52 -2.51
C PRO A 63 -3.09 -6.57 -3.85
N LEU A 64 -2.38 -6.47 -4.98
CA LEU A 64 -2.98 -6.55 -6.30
C LEU A 64 -3.47 -7.98 -6.61
N GLY A 65 -2.65 -8.99 -6.32
CA GLY A 65 -3.06 -10.38 -6.50
C GLY A 65 -4.30 -10.74 -5.68
N THR A 66 -4.39 -10.23 -4.46
CA THR A 66 -5.57 -10.38 -3.61
C THR A 66 -6.78 -9.62 -4.15
N ALA A 67 -6.57 -8.45 -4.78
CA ALA A 67 -7.65 -7.68 -5.40
C ALA A 67 -8.27 -8.41 -6.58
N LEU A 68 -7.47 -9.19 -7.32
CA LEU A 68 -7.89 -9.95 -8.50
C LEU A 68 -8.48 -11.34 -8.19
N VAL A 69 -8.54 -11.73 -6.90
CA VAL A 69 -9.18 -13.00 -6.51
C VAL A 69 -10.67 -12.94 -6.83
N PRO A 70 -11.25 -14.00 -7.44
CA PRO A 70 -12.69 -14.10 -7.65
C PRO A 70 -13.50 -13.87 -6.37
N GLY A 71 -14.59 -13.11 -6.48
CA GLY A 71 -15.44 -12.78 -5.36
C GLY A 71 -16.83 -12.31 -5.81
N ARG A 72 -17.80 -12.29 -4.88
CA ARG A 72 -19.16 -11.83 -5.19
C ARG A 72 -19.26 -10.32 -5.44
N LEU A 73 -18.30 -9.56 -4.96
CA LEU A 73 -18.26 -8.11 -5.06
C LEU A 73 -16.84 -7.69 -5.46
N PRO A 74 -16.71 -6.62 -6.26
CA PRO A 74 -15.43 -6.05 -6.59
C PRO A 74 -14.69 -5.60 -5.32
N ARG A 75 -13.41 -5.83 -5.26
CA ARG A 75 -12.55 -5.38 -4.17
C ARG A 75 -12.08 -3.95 -4.44
N ALA A 76 -11.86 -3.18 -3.39
CA ALA A 76 -11.23 -1.87 -3.50
C ALA A 76 -9.73 -1.99 -3.20
N LEU A 77 -8.89 -1.47 -4.11
CA LEU A 77 -7.44 -1.40 -3.98
C LEU A 77 -6.99 0.05 -4.11
N LEU A 78 -6.31 0.55 -3.09
CA LEU A 78 -5.60 1.83 -3.12
C LEU A 78 -4.13 1.55 -3.47
N ILE A 79 -3.65 2.15 -4.57
CA ILE A 79 -2.24 2.20 -4.96
C ILE A 79 -1.76 3.62 -4.65
N ASP A 80 -0.97 3.75 -3.61
CA ASP A 80 -0.62 5.03 -3.01
C ASP A 80 0.76 5.48 -3.48
N GLU A 81 0.88 6.74 -3.92
CA GLU A 81 2.11 7.37 -4.40
C GLU A 81 2.74 6.67 -5.63
N ILE A 82 1.93 6.37 -6.65
CA ILE A 82 2.39 5.63 -7.83
C ILE A 82 3.53 6.34 -8.60
N ASP A 83 3.66 7.64 -8.46
CA ASP A 83 4.74 8.45 -9.03
C ASP A 83 6.13 8.13 -8.43
N LYS A 84 6.20 7.45 -7.27
CA LYS A 84 7.46 6.98 -6.68
C LYS A 84 7.97 5.65 -7.26
N SER A 85 7.18 4.97 -8.10
CA SER A 85 7.59 3.70 -8.73
C SER A 85 8.69 3.93 -9.79
N ASP A 86 9.25 2.87 -10.35
CA ASP A 86 10.03 2.96 -11.56
C ASP A 86 9.16 3.35 -12.78
N LEU A 87 9.80 3.61 -13.94
CA LEU A 87 9.13 4.07 -15.16
C LEU A 87 8.23 3.00 -15.79
N ASP A 88 8.54 1.73 -15.58
CA ASP A 88 7.90 0.62 -16.25
C ASP A 88 6.66 0.13 -15.51
N LEU A 89 6.60 0.29 -14.18
CA LEU A 89 5.52 -0.20 -13.34
C LEU A 89 4.11 0.21 -13.83
N PRO A 90 3.84 1.47 -14.23
CA PRO A 90 2.52 1.84 -14.75
C PRO A 90 2.11 1.06 -16.00
N SER A 91 3.07 0.76 -16.89
CA SER A 91 2.82 -0.02 -18.11
C SER A 91 2.59 -1.49 -17.80
N ASP A 92 3.40 -2.07 -16.93
CA ASP A 92 3.28 -3.46 -16.49
C ASP A 92 1.96 -3.69 -15.73
N LEU A 93 1.55 -2.72 -14.91
CA LEU A 93 0.28 -2.74 -14.21
C LEU A 93 -0.90 -2.81 -15.19
N LEU A 94 -0.84 -2.01 -16.28
CA LEU A 94 -1.89 -2.03 -17.30
C LEU A 94 -2.06 -3.40 -17.93
N ASP A 95 -0.97 -4.10 -18.27
CA ASP A 95 -1.04 -5.42 -18.90
C ASP A 95 -1.80 -6.44 -18.02
N VAL A 96 -1.50 -6.44 -16.72
CA VAL A 96 -2.19 -7.31 -15.75
C VAL A 96 -3.66 -6.92 -15.60
N LEU A 97 -3.95 -5.62 -15.52
CA LEU A 97 -5.32 -5.13 -15.38
C LEU A 97 -6.16 -5.38 -16.62
N GLU A 98 -5.62 -5.21 -17.81
CA GLU A 98 -6.33 -5.49 -19.07
C GLU A 98 -6.67 -6.96 -19.23
N ARG A 99 -5.76 -7.85 -18.80
CA ARG A 99 -6.00 -9.31 -18.86
C ARG A 99 -6.90 -9.80 -17.74
N GLY A 100 -6.97 -9.08 -16.61
CA GLY A 100 -7.69 -9.50 -15.42
C GLY A 100 -7.21 -10.83 -14.85
N ARG A 101 -5.95 -11.23 -15.13
CA ARG A 101 -5.40 -12.52 -14.70
C ARG A 101 -3.88 -12.48 -14.60
N PHE A 102 -3.34 -13.36 -13.76
CA PHE A 102 -1.89 -13.60 -13.67
C PHE A 102 -1.61 -15.07 -13.29
N GLU A 103 -0.41 -15.50 -13.60
CA GLU A 103 0.07 -16.85 -13.30
C GLU A 103 1.07 -16.83 -12.14
N ILE A 104 1.02 -17.87 -11.31
CA ILE A 104 2.00 -18.20 -10.28
C ILE A 104 2.79 -19.41 -10.78
N PRO A 105 3.99 -19.22 -11.39
CA PRO A 105 4.72 -20.28 -12.07
C PRO A 105 5.08 -21.45 -11.16
N GLU A 106 5.30 -21.23 -9.87
CA GLU A 106 5.60 -22.25 -8.88
C GLU A 106 4.41 -23.19 -8.69
N LEU A 107 3.19 -22.67 -8.76
CA LEU A 107 1.97 -23.47 -8.67
C LEU A 107 1.61 -24.14 -10.00
N ALA A 108 1.84 -23.46 -11.12
CA ALA A 108 1.60 -24.01 -12.45
C ALA A 108 2.46 -25.27 -12.72
N ARG A 109 3.69 -25.30 -12.20
CA ARG A 109 4.60 -26.45 -12.28
C ARG A 109 4.35 -27.51 -11.22
N HIS A 110 3.46 -27.25 -10.25
CA HIS A 110 3.23 -28.16 -9.14
C HIS A 110 2.30 -29.31 -9.56
N SER A 111 2.52 -30.49 -8.97
CA SER A 111 1.73 -31.70 -9.28
C SER A 111 0.25 -31.61 -8.87
N ARG A 112 -0.08 -30.78 -7.90
CA ARG A 112 -1.46 -30.51 -7.48
C ARG A 112 -2.04 -29.40 -8.32
N ARG A 113 -3.17 -29.65 -8.96
CA ARG A 113 -3.88 -28.64 -9.75
C ARG A 113 -4.59 -27.57 -8.92
N HIS A 114 -4.96 -27.90 -7.69
CA HIS A 114 -5.66 -27.02 -6.75
C HIS A 114 -4.78 -26.81 -5.53
N VAL A 115 -4.39 -25.57 -5.29
CA VAL A 115 -3.52 -25.18 -4.17
C VAL A 115 -4.13 -23.99 -3.44
N THR A 116 -4.33 -24.13 -2.13
CA THR A 116 -4.83 -23.05 -1.29
C THR A 116 -3.67 -22.19 -0.83
N VAL A 117 -3.71 -20.89 -1.15
CA VAL A 117 -2.68 -19.90 -0.80
C VAL A 117 -3.22 -18.87 0.17
N ARG A 118 -2.32 -18.15 0.84
CA ARG A 118 -2.69 -17.02 1.72
C ARG A 118 -2.95 -15.78 0.89
N THR A 119 -3.87 -14.94 1.35
CA THR A 119 -4.06 -13.58 0.85
C THR A 119 -3.44 -12.57 1.82
N VAL A 120 -3.46 -11.27 1.48
CA VAL A 120 -3.07 -10.22 2.44
C VAL A 120 -4.10 -10.01 3.54
N ASP A 121 -5.34 -10.45 3.34
CA ASP A 121 -6.35 -10.37 4.40
C ASP A 121 -6.05 -11.41 5.49
N PRO A 122 -5.99 -11.02 6.77
CA PRO A 122 -5.66 -11.94 7.84
C PRO A 122 -6.61 -13.12 7.91
N GLY A 123 -6.06 -14.34 7.91
CA GLY A 123 -6.84 -15.58 8.03
C GLY A 123 -7.60 -15.98 6.75
N VAL A 124 -7.59 -15.18 5.71
CA VAL A 124 -8.27 -15.48 4.44
C VAL A 124 -7.33 -16.23 3.51
N ARG A 125 -7.84 -17.31 2.93
CA ARG A 125 -7.14 -18.12 1.94
C ARG A 125 -7.96 -18.21 0.66
N HIS A 126 -7.27 -18.43 -0.45
CA HIS A 126 -7.90 -18.63 -1.75
C HIS A 126 -7.34 -19.87 -2.45
N GLU A 127 -8.22 -20.63 -3.10
CA GLU A 127 -7.81 -21.78 -3.92
C GLU A 127 -7.43 -21.32 -5.32
N VAL A 128 -6.17 -21.54 -5.69
CA VAL A 128 -5.63 -21.26 -7.01
C VAL A 128 -5.63 -22.54 -7.82
N LYS A 129 -6.23 -22.50 -9.02
CA LYS A 129 -6.31 -23.63 -9.94
C LYS A 129 -5.19 -23.52 -10.98
N GLU A 130 -4.36 -24.57 -11.08
CA GLU A 130 -3.29 -24.68 -12.07
C GLU A 130 -2.34 -23.49 -12.11
N GLY A 131 -2.16 -22.83 -10.95
CA GLY A 131 -1.30 -21.65 -10.84
C GLY A 131 -1.91 -20.36 -11.40
N LEU A 132 -3.15 -20.38 -11.88
CA LEU A 132 -3.77 -19.21 -12.50
C LEU A 132 -4.78 -18.55 -11.56
N VAL A 133 -4.66 -17.25 -11.37
CA VAL A 133 -5.67 -16.39 -10.75
C VAL A 133 -6.39 -15.62 -11.85
N VAL A 134 -7.71 -15.74 -11.90
CA VAL A 134 -8.57 -15.08 -12.90
C VAL A 134 -9.59 -14.23 -12.17
N CYS A 135 -9.64 -12.96 -12.51
CA CYS A 135 -10.59 -12.01 -11.94
C CYS A 135 -11.99 -12.24 -12.55
N GLU A 136 -13.01 -12.35 -11.72
CA GLU A 136 -14.41 -12.41 -12.14
C GLU A 136 -15.08 -11.05 -12.03
N GLU A 137 -14.84 -10.35 -10.90
CA GLU A 137 -15.35 -9.00 -10.64
C GLU A 137 -14.17 -8.03 -10.55
N PHE A 138 -14.05 -7.14 -11.54
CA PHE A 138 -12.91 -6.24 -11.65
C PHE A 138 -12.82 -5.30 -10.44
N PRO A 139 -11.66 -5.18 -9.77
CA PRO A 139 -11.53 -4.35 -8.58
C PRO A 139 -11.67 -2.85 -8.91
N VAL A 140 -12.22 -2.11 -7.96
CA VAL A 140 -12.14 -0.64 -7.98
C VAL A 140 -10.74 -0.24 -7.54
N ILE A 141 -9.98 0.38 -8.46
CA ILE A 141 -8.61 0.79 -8.22
C ILE A 141 -8.53 2.30 -8.12
N VAL A 142 -8.00 2.79 -7.01
CA VAL A 142 -7.70 4.20 -6.79
C VAL A 142 -6.19 4.36 -6.75
N LEU A 143 -5.67 5.28 -7.55
CA LEU A 143 -4.24 5.60 -7.58
C LEU A 143 -4.05 7.03 -7.06
N THR A 144 -3.08 7.25 -6.20
CA THR A 144 -2.68 8.59 -5.78
C THR A 144 -1.31 8.96 -6.34
N SER A 145 -1.12 10.24 -6.62
CA SER A 145 0.14 10.80 -7.12
C SER A 145 0.30 12.22 -6.60
N ASN A 146 1.50 12.59 -6.23
CA ASN A 146 1.87 13.96 -5.88
C ASN A 146 2.29 14.79 -7.10
N GLY A 147 2.31 14.18 -8.31
CA GLY A 147 2.72 14.84 -9.53
C GLY A 147 4.24 15.04 -9.65
N GLU A 148 5.02 14.24 -8.90
CA GLU A 148 6.49 14.31 -8.96
C GLU A 148 7.04 13.88 -10.34
N ARG A 149 6.19 13.17 -11.10
CA ARG A 149 6.55 12.60 -12.39
C ARG A 149 5.35 12.47 -13.32
N ASP A 150 5.60 12.59 -14.61
CA ASP A 150 4.62 12.32 -15.67
C ASP A 150 4.45 10.81 -15.90
N PHE A 151 3.23 10.42 -16.25
CA PHE A 151 2.91 9.05 -16.59
C PHE A 151 2.76 8.86 -18.11
N PRO A 152 3.02 7.64 -18.62
CA PRO A 152 2.81 7.33 -20.03
C PRO A 152 1.38 7.62 -20.47
N ALA A 153 1.23 8.22 -21.67
CA ALA A 153 -0.09 8.57 -22.22
C ALA A 153 -1.05 7.37 -22.33
N PRO A 154 -0.61 6.13 -22.66
CA PRO A 154 -1.47 4.95 -22.63
C PRO A 154 -2.05 4.65 -21.24
N PHE A 155 -1.28 4.84 -20.17
CA PHE A 155 -1.74 4.69 -18.81
C PHE A 155 -2.82 5.73 -18.45
N LEU A 156 -2.52 7.01 -18.71
CA LEU A 156 -3.45 8.10 -18.37
C LEU A 156 -4.79 8.00 -19.10
N ARG A 157 -4.82 7.49 -20.34
CA ARG A 157 -6.08 7.32 -21.10
C ARG A 157 -7.03 6.28 -20.49
N ARG A 158 -6.53 5.42 -19.63
CA ARG A 158 -7.32 4.37 -18.94
C ARG A 158 -7.75 4.77 -17.53
N CYS A 159 -7.30 5.94 -17.08
CA CYS A 159 -7.61 6.48 -15.78
C CYS A 159 -8.67 7.59 -15.88
N VAL A 160 -9.64 7.57 -14.97
CA VAL A 160 -10.44 8.76 -14.69
C VAL A 160 -9.59 9.63 -13.77
N ARG A 161 -9.25 10.83 -14.24
CA ARG A 161 -8.40 11.76 -13.50
C ARG A 161 -9.24 12.67 -12.64
N PHE A 162 -8.79 12.86 -11.42
CA PHE A 162 -9.37 13.79 -10.45
C PHE A 162 -8.23 14.57 -9.78
N ASP A 163 -8.23 15.87 -9.98
CA ASP A 163 -7.27 16.75 -9.31
C ASP A 163 -7.88 17.24 -7.99
N MET A 164 -7.17 17.01 -6.89
CA MET A 164 -7.61 17.47 -5.57
C MET A 164 -7.68 19.00 -5.57
N PRO A 165 -8.79 19.60 -5.11
CA PRO A 165 -8.90 21.04 -5.05
C PRO A 165 -7.86 21.64 -4.10
N ALA A 166 -7.43 22.86 -4.42
CA ALA A 166 -6.51 23.59 -3.55
C ALA A 166 -7.10 23.75 -2.13
N LEU A 167 -6.22 23.67 -1.14
CA LEU A 167 -6.61 23.84 0.25
C LEU A 167 -7.03 25.31 0.50
N THR A 168 -8.22 25.49 1.04
CA THR A 168 -8.77 26.80 1.41
C THR A 168 -8.71 27.00 2.93
N VAL A 169 -8.80 28.25 3.38
CA VAL A 169 -8.88 28.56 4.83
C VAL A 169 -9.99 27.77 5.52
N PRO A 170 -11.25 27.74 5.04
CA PRO A 170 -12.29 26.96 5.68
C PRO A 170 -11.99 25.48 5.76
N THR A 171 -11.42 24.89 4.69
CA THR A 171 -11.07 23.47 4.66
C THR A 171 -9.98 23.15 5.68
N LEU A 172 -8.93 23.95 5.75
CA LEU A 172 -7.84 23.76 6.71
C LEU A 172 -8.30 23.98 8.16
N THR A 173 -9.15 24.97 8.40
CA THR A 173 -9.75 25.18 9.73
C THR A 173 -10.51 23.92 10.17
N SER A 174 -11.38 23.37 9.30
CA SER A 174 -12.11 22.14 9.60
C SER A 174 -11.18 20.94 9.85
N ILE A 175 -10.05 20.84 9.13
CA ILE A 175 -9.05 19.80 9.36
C ILE A 175 -8.39 19.97 10.73
N VAL A 176 -7.99 21.20 11.08
CA VAL A 176 -7.37 21.50 12.38
C VAL A 176 -8.35 21.17 13.52
N GLU A 177 -9.59 21.60 13.41
CA GLU A 177 -10.64 21.33 14.40
C GLU A 177 -10.93 19.83 14.58
N ALA A 178 -10.91 19.07 13.49
CA ALA A 178 -11.12 17.63 13.53
C ALA A 178 -9.97 16.86 14.20
N HIS A 179 -8.74 17.37 14.13
CA HIS A 179 -7.56 16.71 14.68
C HIS A 179 -7.17 17.21 16.07
N LEU A 180 -7.53 18.43 16.41
CA LEU A 180 -7.12 19.09 17.65
C LEU A 180 -8.34 19.52 18.44
N GLU A 181 -8.68 18.80 19.51
CA GLU A 181 -9.77 19.17 20.43
C GLU A 181 -9.51 20.56 21.03
N LYS A 182 -10.50 21.46 20.97
CA LYS A 182 -10.53 22.81 21.58
C LYS A 182 -9.28 23.67 21.25
N VAL A 183 -9.29 24.34 20.13
CA VAL A 183 -8.28 25.33 19.75
C VAL A 183 -8.87 26.73 19.93
N GLU A 184 -8.08 27.68 20.40
CA GLU A 184 -8.48 29.10 20.42
C GLU A 184 -8.67 29.58 18.98
N GLU A 185 -9.88 30.04 18.65
CA GLU A 185 -10.28 30.42 17.30
C GLU A 185 -9.36 31.44 16.65
N ASP A 186 -8.96 32.49 17.39
CA ASP A 186 -8.15 33.58 16.86
C ASP A 186 -6.73 33.15 16.47
N THR A 187 -6.08 32.33 17.30
CA THR A 187 -4.73 31.81 17.02
C THR A 187 -4.75 30.84 15.84
N THR A 188 -5.76 29.99 15.78
CA THR A 188 -5.92 29.01 14.70
C THR A 188 -6.16 29.71 13.38
N HIS A 189 -7.08 30.68 13.34
CA HIS A 189 -7.41 31.40 12.12
C HIS A 189 -6.20 32.15 11.56
N THR A 190 -5.41 32.80 12.42
CA THR A 190 -4.18 33.51 12.01
C THR A 190 -3.16 32.57 11.39
N LEU A 191 -2.90 31.39 12.01
CA LEU A 191 -1.96 30.40 11.50
C LEU A 191 -2.44 29.77 10.19
N VAL A 192 -3.71 29.41 10.10
CA VAL A 192 -4.30 28.83 8.90
C VAL A 192 -4.24 29.83 7.75
N SER A 193 -4.57 31.09 7.98
CA SER A 193 -4.50 32.14 6.96
C SER A 193 -3.08 32.35 6.47
N ALA A 194 -2.11 32.46 7.36
CA ALA A 194 -0.69 32.58 7.01
C ALA A 194 -0.18 31.35 6.23
N PHE A 195 -0.64 30.17 6.57
CA PHE A 195 -0.29 28.92 5.87
C PHE A 195 -0.85 28.90 4.44
N VAL A 196 -2.13 29.29 4.24
CA VAL A 196 -2.75 29.40 2.92
C VAL A 196 -2.06 30.43 2.05
N ASP A 197 -1.72 31.60 2.60
CA ASP A 197 -1.01 32.65 1.87
C ASP A 197 0.35 32.16 1.35
N ARG A 198 1.05 31.35 2.12
CA ARG A 198 2.33 30.76 1.73
C ARG A 198 2.17 29.66 0.68
N LEU A 199 1.15 28.81 0.79
CA LEU A 199 0.80 27.83 -0.25
C LEU A 199 0.48 28.55 -1.57
N ASN A 200 -0.29 29.64 -1.53
CA ASN A 200 -0.64 30.43 -2.71
C ASN A 200 0.58 31.13 -3.36
N ARG A 201 1.65 31.36 -2.61
CA ARG A 201 2.94 31.84 -3.14
C ARG A 201 3.80 30.73 -3.74
N GLY A 202 3.30 29.47 -3.77
CA GLY A 202 4.02 28.33 -4.31
C GLY A 202 5.03 27.69 -3.34
N GLU A 203 4.94 27.98 -2.03
CA GLU A 203 5.78 27.33 -1.04
C GLU A 203 5.30 25.88 -0.84
N ASN A 204 6.24 24.95 -0.77
CA ASN A 204 5.94 23.54 -0.51
C ASN A 204 5.77 23.33 1.00
N LEU A 205 4.52 23.33 1.46
CA LEU A 205 4.15 23.15 2.86
C LEU A 205 3.24 21.93 3.02
N ALA A 206 3.46 21.13 4.07
CA ALA A 206 2.62 20.00 4.40
C ALA A 206 1.60 20.36 5.49
N VAL A 207 0.37 19.83 5.39
CA VAL A 207 -0.68 20.04 6.40
C VAL A 207 -0.23 19.60 7.80
N ASP A 208 0.61 18.56 7.89
CA ASP A 208 1.18 18.08 9.14
C ASP A 208 2.04 19.16 9.85
N GLN A 209 2.68 20.05 9.10
CA GLN A 209 3.40 21.19 9.68
C GLN A 209 2.44 22.18 10.34
N LEU A 210 1.29 22.46 9.70
CA LEU A 210 0.25 23.28 10.27
C LEU A 210 -0.29 22.66 11.56
N LEU A 211 -0.65 21.36 11.53
CA LEU A 211 -1.13 20.64 12.72
C LEU A 211 -0.10 20.67 13.86
N SER A 212 1.17 20.44 13.54
CA SER A 212 2.27 20.52 14.51
C SER A 212 2.45 21.92 15.08
N ALA A 213 2.37 22.96 14.23
CA ALA A 213 2.46 24.35 14.66
C ALA A 213 1.33 24.73 15.61
N VAL A 214 0.09 24.39 15.26
CA VAL A 214 -1.08 24.62 16.11
C VAL A 214 -0.97 23.86 17.43
N HIS A 215 -0.53 22.60 17.39
CA HIS A 215 -0.35 21.77 18.59
C HIS A 215 0.70 22.34 19.55
N LEU A 216 1.84 22.78 19.04
CA LEU A 216 2.93 23.34 19.85
C LEU A 216 2.57 24.71 20.45
N LEU A 217 1.86 25.56 19.69
CA LEU A 217 1.44 26.88 20.16
C LEU A 217 0.27 26.81 21.15
N ARG A 218 -0.47 25.71 21.19
CA ARG A 218 -1.54 25.43 22.16
C ARG A 218 -1.03 25.19 23.58
N GLY A 219 0.18 24.66 23.72
CA GLY A 219 0.79 24.49 25.04
C GLY A 219 1.29 25.82 25.59
N ASN A 220 0.74 26.31 26.70
CA ASN A 220 1.04 27.56 27.41
C ASN A 220 2.52 27.76 27.82
N ARG A 221 3.47 27.20 27.06
CA ARG A 221 4.92 27.24 27.34
C ARG A 221 5.65 28.39 26.68
N VAL A 222 5.00 29.09 25.73
CA VAL A 222 5.59 30.25 25.04
C VAL A 222 4.86 31.50 25.54
N GLN A 223 5.43 32.13 26.56
CA GLN A 223 4.87 33.32 27.21
C GLN A 223 5.25 34.64 26.51
N ASP A 224 6.18 34.59 25.55
CA ASP A 224 6.71 35.74 24.84
C ASP A 224 6.22 35.76 23.40
N GLU A 225 5.62 36.89 22.99
CA GLU A 225 5.08 37.14 21.65
C GLU A 225 6.17 37.00 20.56
N GLU A 226 7.38 37.43 20.86
CA GLU A 226 8.53 37.35 19.96
C GLU A 226 8.98 35.89 19.74
N GLN A 227 8.99 35.10 20.79
CA GLN A 227 9.27 33.67 20.71
C GLN A 227 8.17 32.92 19.97
N ARG A 228 6.92 33.33 20.12
CA ARG A 228 5.76 32.79 19.44
C ARG A 228 5.84 32.99 17.92
N THR A 229 6.16 34.22 17.51
CA THR A 229 6.34 34.60 16.11
C THR A 229 7.51 33.83 15.49
N ARG A 230 8.64 33.77 16.19
CA ARG A 230 9.82 33.02 15.71
C ARG A 230 9.57 31.53 15.59
N LEU A 231 8.80 30.93 16.50
CA LEU A 231 8.40 29.55 16.44
C LEU A 231 7.45 29.29 15.26
N GLN A 232 6.50 30.20 14.99
CA GLN A 232 5.62 30.15 13.82
C GLN A 232 6.42 30.17 12.52
N GLU A 233 7.39 31.05 12.40
CA GLU A 233 8.25 31.12 11.22
C GLU A 233 9.07 29.83 11.01
N LEU A 234 9.63 29.26 12.08
CA LEU A 234 10.39 28.01 12.03
C LEU A 234 9.52 26.81 11.65
N LEU A 235 8.34 26.71 12.25
CA LEU A 235 7.42 25.58 12.01
C LEU A 235 6.80 25.60 10.61
N LEU A 236 6.65 26.80 10.04
CA LEU A 236 6.12 26.98 8.69
C LEU A 236 7.24 27.13 7.63
N GLN A 237 8.51 26.85 7.96
CA GLN A 237 9.55 26.84 6.94
C GLN A 237 9.23 25.79 5.86
N GLY A 238 9.27 26.20 4.59
CA GLY A 238 8.97 25.34 3.46
C GLY A 238 9.85 24.08 3.44
N LEU A 239 9.24 22.95 3.10
CA LEU A 239 9.94 21.69 2.87
C LEU A 239 10.69 21.79 1.54
N GLY A 240 11.99 22.10 1.62
CA GLY A 240 12.85 21.87 0.48
C GLY A 240 13.27 23.10 -0.30
N ARG A 241 14.51 23.49 -0.09
CA ARG A 241 15.52 23.67 -1.14
C ARG A 241 16.72 22.84 -0.68
N GLY A 242 16.75 21.61 -1.12
CA GLY A 242 17.91 20.76 -1.17
C GLY A 242 18.17 20.44 -2.61
#